data_081bd0d8f7f123576508549e1210d225
#
_entry.id   081bd0d8f7f123576508549e1210d225
#
_cell.length_a   1.000
_cell.length_b   1.000
_cell.length_c   1.000
_cell.angle_alpha   90.00
_cell.angle_beta   90.00
_cell.angle_gamma   90.00
#
_symmetry.space_group_name_H-M   'P 1'
#
loop_
_entity.id
_entity.type
_entity.pdbx_description
1 polymer ?
#
loop_
_entity_poly.entity_id
_entity_poly.type
_entity_poly.pdbx_seq_one_letter_code
_entity_poly.pdbx_strand_id
1 'polypeptide(L)'
;QYNFFNKNDYYKTSQSRRDYDNDLLHALSAGKTVLSSSDVITKNTLMSYFARVNYNYKGRYMLSAAFRRDGSSRFAPNNKWGNFPSISLGWLVTEEDFMKKMDWINMLKLRVSYGLTGNDHFQDYVWVAKLNQSKIAFGNNLTTSYYPSNITNPDLKWERTQQLNVGLDWGVLKSRIQVGLDYYYSTSDGLLLNVPVPAITGYSSIFTNIGKLENKGVEFNITTQNIDNKDFSWSTNFNISKNKNKILELGPSGASMIFTPSSFGGMQKINEVGHSVFNFYGYQYDGVYMSQEEIDADPAHYKTARPGDGRYVDVNKDGVLDAGDRTLIGDPNPKFIWG
;
A
#
# COMPACT_ATOMS: atom_id res chain seq x y z
N GLN A 1 -13.41 19.57 -21.64
CA GLN A 1 -14.04 18.48 -20.88
C GLN A 1 -13.63 17.16 -21.54
N TYR A 2 -13.10 16.22 -20.76
CA TYR A 2 -12.76 14.88 -21.24
C TYR A 2 -13.56 13.87 -20.41
N ASN A 3 -14.11 12.85 -21.08
CA ASN A 3 -14.83 11.77 -20.47
C ASN A 3 -14.02 10.48 -20.68
N PHE A 4 -13.89 9.69 -19.65
CA PHE A 4 -13.26 8.37 -19.72
C PHE A 4 -14.26 7.32 -19.22
N PHE A 5 -14.41 6.25 -19.98
CA PHE A 5 -15.23 5.11 -19.63
C PHE A 5 -14.41 3.84 -19.81
N ASN A 6 -14.26 3.08 -18.72
CA ASN A 6 -13.62 1.78 -18.75
C ASN A 6 -14.58 0.71 -18.22
N LYS A 7 -14.78 -0.35 -18.99
CA LYS A 7 -15.58 -1.50 -18.63
C LYS A 7 -14.71 -2.73 -18.73
N ASN A 8 -14.57 -3.45 -17.61
CA ASN A 8 -13.82 -4.70 -17.54
C ASN A 8 -14.78 -5.84 -17.27
N ASP A 9 -14.81 -6.81 -18.17
CA ASP A 9 -15.52 -8.08 -18.03
C ASP A 9 -14.46 -9.18 -17.93
N TYR A 10 -14.39 -9.85 -16.78
CA TYR A 10 -13.44 -10.93 -16.54
C TYR A 10 -14.18 -12.24 -16.38
N TYR A 11 -13.79 -13.25 -17.17
CA TYR A 11 -14.32 -14.60 -17.15
C TYR A 11 -13.20 -15.58 -16.85
N LYS A 12 -13.38 -16.38 -15.81
CA LYS A 12 -12.45 -17.46 -15.47
C LYS A 12 -13.22 -18.74 -15.27
N THR A 13 -12.93 -19.75 -16.10
CA THR A 13 -13.40 -21.13 -15.92
C THR A 13 -12.24 -21.97 -15.39
N SER A 14 -12.48 -22.69 -14.32
CA SER A 14 -11.54 -23.65 -13.74
C SER A 14 -12.17 -25.01 -13.67
N GLN A 15 -11.43 -26.02 -14.06
CA GLN A 15 -11.87 -27.39 -14.01
C GLN A 15 -10.75 -28.27 -13.45
N SER A 16 -11.11 -29.23 -12.60
CA SER A 16 -10.21 -30.28 -12.12
C SER A 16 -10.73 -31.64 -12.61
N ARG A 17 -9.85 -32.47 -13.08
CA ARG A 17 -10.17 -33.81 -13.60
C ARG A 17 -9.26 -34.88 -13.06
N ARG A 18 -9.70 -36.14 -13.08
CA ARG A 18 -8.94 -37.35 -12.72
C ARG A 18 -9.16 -38.47 -13.73
N ASP A 19 -8.60 -39.63 -13.44
CA ASP A 19 -8.71 -40.85 -14.25
C ASP A 19 -8.09 -40.68 -15.65
N TYR A 20 -6.81 -40.29 -15.64
CA TYR A 20 -5.99 -40.25 -16.85
C TYR A 20 -5.54 -41.65 -17.25
N ASP A 21 -5.44 -41.91 -18.55
CA ASP A 21 -5.07 -43.23 -19.07
C ASP A 21 -3.63 -43.63 -18.74
N ASN A 22 -2.74 -42.67 -18.56
CA ASN A 22 -1.37 -42.85 -18.07
C ASN A 22 -0.79 -41.57 -17.44
N ASP A 23 0.29 -41.72 -16.69
CA ASP A 23 0.94 -40.62 -15.93
C ASP A 23 1.68 -39.59 -16.80
N LEU A 24 1.80 -39.84 -18.11
CA LEU A 24 2.43 -38.91 -19.05
C LEU A 24 1.42 -37.90 -19.65
N LEU A 25 0.14 -38.13 -19.44
CA LEU A 25 -0.94 -37.26 -19.93
C LEU A 25 -1.20 -36.13 -18.95
N HIS A 26 -0.68 -34.93 -19.25
CA HIS A 26 -0.85 -33.74 -18.41
C HIS A 26 -1.90 -32.77 -18.94
N ALA A 27 -2.54 -33.07 -20.10
CA ALA A 27 -3.58 -32.23 -20.65
C ALA A 27 -4.90 -32.40 -19.88
N LEU A 28 -5.50 -31.29 -19.44
CA LEU A 28 -6.75 -31.31 -18.67
C LEU A 28 -7.87 -32.06 -19.43
N SER A 29 -7.89 -31.97 -20.76
CA SER A 29 -8.87 -32.66 -21.64
C SER A 29 -8.76 -34.17 -21.63
N ALA A 30 -7.62 -34.74 -21.25
CA ALA A 30 -7.37 -36.19 -21.22
C ALA A 30 -7.96 -36.89 -19.99
N GLY A 31 -8.29 -36.14 -18.92
CA GLY A 31 -8.92 -36.70 -17.71
C GLY A 31 -10.39 -37.07 -17.99
N LYS A 32 -10.79 -38.28 -17.63
CA LYS A 32 -12.12 -38.85 -17.91
C LYS A 32 -13.19 -38.30 -16.95
N THR A 33 -12.86 -38.11 -15.69
CA THR A 33 -13.82 -37.71 -14.65
C THR A 33 -13.58 -36.25 -14.24
N VAL A 34 -14.64 -35.43 -14.32
CA VAL A 34 -14.62 -34.05 -13.78
C VAL A 34 -14.84 -34.10 -12.27
N LEU A 35 -13.85 -33.64 -11.51
CA LEU A 35 -13.93 -33.54 -10.05
C LEU A 35 -14.61 -32.23 -9.61
N SER A 36 -14.27 -31.16 -10.25
CA SER A 36 -14.85 -29.84 -9.98
C SER A 36 -14.86 -28.99 -11.24
N SER A 37 -15.85 -28.15 -11.36
CA SER A 37 -15.93 -27.09 -12.37
C SER A 37 -16.43 -25.83 -11.67
N SER A 38 -15.79 -24.69 -11.93
CA SER A 38 -16.22 -23.41 -11.40
C SER A 38 -16.01 -22.30 -12.40
N ASP A 39 -16.99 -21.41 -12.50
CA ASP A 39 -16.93 -20.22 -13.32
C ASP A 39 -16.98 -18.99 -12.42
N VAL A 40 -16.07 -18.06 -12.67
CA VAL A 40 -16.04 -16.75 -11.99
C VAL A 40 -16.23 -15.68 -13.04
N ILE A 41 -17.26 -14.87 -12.85
CA ILE A 41 -17.57 -13.74 -13.73
C ILE A 41 -17.54 -12.49 -12.86
N THR A 42 -16.60 -11.59 -13.16
CA THR A 42 -16.54 -10.28 -12.52
C THR A 42 -16.66 -9.17 -13.57
N LYS A 43 -17.43 -8.14 -13.23
CA LYS A 43 -17.62 -6.98 -14.09
C LYS A 43 -17.49 -5.73 -13.25
N ASN A 44 -16.66 -4.82 -13.71
CA ASN A 44 -16.57 -3.49 -13.12
C ASN A 44 -16.50 -2.41 -14.18
N THR A 45 -16.99 -1.25 -13.83
CA THR A 45 -17.00 -0.07 -14.69
C THR A 45 -16.52 1.14 -13.92
N LEU A 46 -15.71 1.95 -14.58
CA LEU A 46 -15.25 3.25 -14.09
C LEU A 46 -15.64 4.31 -15.13
N MET A 47 -16.27 5.38 -14.65
CA MET A 47 -16.63 6.54 -15.46
C MET A 47 -16.05 7.79 -14.83
N SER A 48 -15.36 8.61 -15.61
CA SER A 48 -14.67 9.79 -15.11
C SER A 48 -15.03 11.03 -15.92
N TYR A 49 -15.28 12.12 -15.23
CA TYR A 49 -15.38 13.47 -15.77
C TYR A 49 -14.19 14.28 -15.30
N PHE A 50 -13.55 14.98 -16.21
CA PHE A 50 -12.30 15.68 -15.95
C PHE A 50 -12.31 17.05 -16.58
N ALA A 51 -11.86 18.06 -15.83
CA ALA A 51 -11.62 19.41 -16.30
C ALA A 51 -10.29 19.93 -15.73
N ARG A 52 -9.54 20.65 -16.55
CA ARG A 52 -8.27 21.28 -16.16
C ARG A 52 -8.15 22.65 -16.78
N VAL A 53 -7.67 23.60 -15.98
CA VAL A 53 -7.31 24.94 -16.40
C VAL A 53 -5.85 25.19 -16.05
N ASN A 54 -5.08 25.65 -17.03
CA ASN A 54 -3.72 26.11 -16.83
C ASN A 54 -3.65 27.59 -17.22
N TYR A 55 -3.09 28.39 -16.32
CA TYR A 55 -2.88 29.80 -16.53
C TYR A 55 -1.42 30.14 -16.29
N ASN A 56 -0.85 30.90 -17.21
CA ASN A 56 0.52 31.38 -17.12
C ASN A 56 0.50 32.90 -17.31
N TYR A 57 0.96 33.61 -16.31
CA TYR A 57 1.07 35.05 -16.35
C TYR A 57 2.53 35.47 -16.51
N LYS A 58 2.81 36.09 -17.65
CA LYS A 58 4.15 36.62 -18.04
C LYS A 58 5.31 35.62 -17.96
N GLY A 59 5.04 34.32 -18.06
CA GLY A 59 6.07 33.30 -17.84
C GLY A 59 6.57 33.15 -16.40
N ARG A 60 6.08 33.95 -15.48
CA ARG A 60 6.55 34.01 -14.07
C ARG A 60 5.67 33.22 -13.13
N TYR A 61 4.36 33.40 -13.24
CA TYR A 61 3.40 32.80 -12.34
C TYR A 61 2.56 31.78 -13.08
N MET A 62 2.58 30.57 -12.61
CA MET A 62 1.87 29.45 -13.21
C MET A 62 0.83 28.92 -12.23
N LEU A 63 -0.39 28.76 -12.71
CA LEU A 63 -1.49 28.14 -11.98
C LEU A 63 -2.00 26.96 -12.79
N SER A 64 -2.16 25.82 -12.17
CA SER A 64 -2.92 24.71 -12.72
C SER A 64 -3.99 24.30 -11.71
N ALA A 65 -5.23 24.28 -12.13
CA ALA A 65 -6.36 23.77 -11.35
C ALA A 65 -7.03 22.65 -12.12
N ALA A 66 -7.27 21.52 -11.47
CA ALA A 66 -7.94 20.39 -12.08
C ALA A 66 -9.04 19.87 -11.14
N PHE A 67 -10.10 19.37 -11.72
CA PHE A 67 -11.18 18.69 -11.03
C PHE A 67 -11.51 17.41 -11.76
N ARG A 68 -11.52 16.30 -11.02
CA ARG A 68 -11.92 14.99 -11.51
C ARG A 68 -13.04 14.43 -10.65
N ARG A 69 -14.05 13.90 -11.30
CA ARG A 69 -15.15 13.18 -10.67
C ARG A 69 -15.21 11.78 -11.24
N ASP A 70 -15.01 10.79 -10.40
CA ASP A 70 -14.97 9.37 -10.78
C ASP A 70 -16.12 8.60 -10.17
N GLY A 71 -16.76 7.76 -10.98
CA GLY A 71 -17.81 6.86 -10.54
C GLY A 71 -17.43 5.42 -10.79
N SER A 72 -17.35 4.61 -9.72
CA SER A 72 -16.99 3.20 -9.79
C SER A 72 -18.16 2.29 -9.41
N SER A 73 -18.36 1.23 -10.17
CA SER A 73 -19.37 0.21 -9.88
C SER A 73 -19.01 -0.69 -8.69
N ARG A 74 -17.78 -0.59 -8.17
CA ARG A 74 -17.33 -1.32 -6.99
C ARG A 74 -17.99 -0.85 -5.71
N PHE A 75 -18.53 0.38 -5.70
CA PHE A 75 -19.23 0.96 -4.56
C PHE A 75 -20.75 0.83 -4.69
N ALA A 76 -21.43 0.87 -3.56
CA ALA A 76 -22.90 0.95 -3.50
C ALA A 76 -23.44 2.20 -4.22
N PRO A 77 -24.70 2.21 -4.66
CA PRO A 77 -25.28 3.29 -5.46
C PRO A 77 -25.05 4.70 -4.90
N ASN A 78 -25.16 4.87 -3.58
CA ASN A 78 -25.03 6.17 -2.90
C ASN A 78 -23.57 6.65 -2.77
N ASN A 79 -22.58 5.79 -2.92
CA ASN A 79 -21.17 6.08 -2.70
C ASN A 79 -20.29 5.90 -3.95
N LYS A 80 -20.92 5.71 -5.12
CA LYS A 80 -20.20 5.47 -6.39
C LYS A 80 -19.27 6.60 -6.78
N TRP A 81 -19.63 7.84 -6.46
CA TRP A 81 -18.94 9.00 -6.98
C TRP A 81 -17.98 9.62 -5.97
N GLY A 82 -16.72 9.78 -6.40
CA GLY A 82 -15.69 10.54 -5.71
C GLY A 82 -15.36 11.84 -6.44
N ASN A 83 -14.99 12.89 -5.71
CA ASN A 83 -14.54 14.17 -6.25
C ASN A 83 -13.09 14.41 -5.82
N PHE A 84 -12.25 14.73 -6.79
CA PHE A 84 -10.81 14.83 -6.63
C PHE A 84 -10.29 16.14 -7.23
N PRO A 85 -10.38 17.26 -6.50
CA PRO A 85 -9.79 18.53 -6.90
C PRO A 85 -8.27 18.52 -6.70
N SER A 86 -7.56 19.31 -7.51
CA SER A 86 -6.15 19.62 -7.31
C SER A 86 -5.83 21.02 -7.79
N ILE A 87 -4.87 21.64 -7.12
CA ILE A 87 -4.31 22.95 -7.48
C ILE A 87 -2.80 22.92 -7.36
N SER A 88 -2.13 23.56 -8.28
CA SER A 88 -0.68 23.78 -8.23
C SER A 88 -0.32 25.19 -8.64
N LEU A 89 0.65 25.75 -7.92
CA LEU A 89 1.22 27.05 -8.15
C LEU A 89 2.71 26.89 -8.45
N GLY A 90 3.19 27.64 -9.42
CA GLY A 90 4.60 27.75 -9.76
C GLY A 90 5.00 29.22 -9.88
N TRP A 91 6.13 29.57 -9.28
CA TRP A 91 6.72 30.88 -9.41
C TRP A 91 8.15 30.76 -9.93
N LEU A 92 8.37 31.27 -11.13
CA LEU A 92 9.71 31.36 -11.72
C LEU A 92 10.36 32.66 -11.23
N VAL A 93 11.08 32.56 -10.13
CA VAL A 93 11.67 33.70 -9.41
C VAL A 93 12.73 34.38 -10.26
N THR A 94 13.46 33.62 -11.09
CA THR A 94 14.49 34.18 -12.00
C THR A 94 13.96 35.20 -13.01
N GLU A 95 12.66 35.18 -13.31
CA GLU A 95 12.05 36.16 -14.22
C GLU A 95 11.71 37.50 -13.55
N GLU A 96 11.95 37.62 -12.24
CA GLU A 96 11.71 38.85 -11.50
C GLU A 96 12.85 39.86 -11.69
N ASP A 97 12.50 41.13 -11.69
CA ASP A 97 13.46 42.20 -11.97
C ASP A 97 14.61 42.29 -10.97
N PHE A 98 14.35 41.90 -9.69
CA PHE A 98 15.40 41.85 -8.66
C PHE A 98 16.41 40.72 -8.87
N MET A 99 16.04 39.66 -9.61
CA MET A 99 16.93 38.53 -9.92
C MET A 99 17.81 38.76 -11.14
N LYS A 100 17.50 39.70 -12.01
CA LYS A 100 18.23 39.99 -13.25
C LYS A 100 19.70 40.38 -13.06
N LYS A 101 20.09 40.76 -11.81
CA LYS A 101 21.49 41.08 -11.46
C LYS A 101 22.28 39.82 -11.04
N MET A 102 21.64 38.65 -10.95
CA MET A 102 22.27 37.41 -10.49
C MET A 102 22.48 36.44 -11.66
N ASP A 103 23.37 36.77 -12.59
CA ASP A 103 23.61 36.04 -13.84
C ASP A 103 24.07 34.59 -13.65
N TRP A 104 24.53 34.25 -12.46
CA TRP A 104 24.96 32.89 -12.13
C TRP A 104 23.80 31.94 -11.78
N ILE A 105 22.60 32.48 -11.51
CA ILE A 105 21.36 31.71 -11.30
C ILE A 105 20.56 31.70 -12.62
N ASN A 106 20.49 30.56 -13.24
CA ASN A 106 19.80 30.42 -14.52
C ASN A 106 18.33 30.01 -14.36
N MET A 107 18.01 29.35 -13.28
CA MET A 107 16.67 28.93 -12.94
C MET A 107 16.48 28.92 -11.43
N LEU A 108 15.46 29.56 -10.95
CA LEU A 108 14.96 29.42 -9.59
C LEU A 108 13.44 29.40 -9.65
N LYS A 109 12.87 28.22 -9.38
CA LYS A 109 11.42 28.01 -9.45
C LYS A 109 10.92 27.40 -8.14
N LEU A 110 9.95 28.04 -7.55
CA LEU A 110 9.20 27.52 -6.41
C LEU A 110 7.91 26.86 -6.90
N ARG A 111 7.58 25.73 -6.32
CA ARG A 111 6.38 24.94 -6.62
C ARG A 111 5.64 24.61 -5.34
N VAL A 112 4.32 24.75 -5.35
CA VAL A 112 3.43 24.28 -4.31
C VAL A 112 2.26 23.61 -4.97
N SER A 113 1.88 22.43 -4.53
CA SER A 113 0.68 21.76 -5.00
C SER A 113 -0.07 21.09 -3.86
N TYR A 114 -1.38 21.09 -3.97
CA TYR A 114 -2.27 20.36 -3.10
C TYR A 114 -3.31 19.63 -3.94
N GLY A 115 -3.58 18.38 -3.62
CA GLY A 115 -4.56 17.60 -4.35
C GLY A 115 -5.14 16.45 -3.55
N LEU A 116 -6.33 16.03 -3.98
CA LEU A 116 -6.99 14.83 -3.51
C LEU A 116 -6.95 13.78 -4.63
N THR A 117 -6.64 12.53 -4.25
CA THR A 117 -6.77 11.36 -5.13
C THR A 117 -7.65 10.31 -4.46
N GLY A 118 -8.32 9.51 -5.28
CA GLY A 118 -9.16 8.42 -4.81
C GLY A 118 -8.60 7.07 -5.23
N ASN A 119 -8.83 6.05 -4.40
CA ASN A 119 -8.53 4.67 -4.70
C ASN A 119 -9.80 3.83 -4.56
N ASP A 120 -10.10 3.02 -5.60
CA ASP A 120 -11.19 2.04 -5.63
C ASP A 120 -10.67 0.60 -5.82
N HIS A 121 -9.38 0.38 -5.51
CA HIS A 121 -8.72 -0.88 -5.78
C HIS A 121 -9.02 -1.92 -4.70
N PHE A 122 -10.18 -2.56 -4.81
CA PHE A 122 -10.61 -3.68 -3.98
C PHE A 122 -11.48 -4.65 -4.79
N GLN A 123 -11.88 -5.76 -4.18
CA GLN A 123 -12.65 -6.82 -4.84
C GLN A 123 -14.03 -6.32 -5.28
N ASP A 124 -14.47 -6.79 -6.46
CA ASP A 124 -15.81 -6.50 -6.96
C ASP A 124 -16.89 -7.14 -6.07
N TYR A 125 -18.05 -6.49 -5.99
CA TYR A 125 -19.24 -6.96 -5.28
C TYR A 125 -19.09 -7.14 -3.76
N VAL A 126 -18.16 -6.45 -3.10
CA VAL A 126 -17.98 -6.56 -1.64
C VAL A 126 -19.14 -5.94 -0.86
N TRP A 127 -19.77 -4.91 -1.43
CA TRP A 127 -20.92 -4.24 -0.82
C TRP A 127 -22.24 -5.02 -0.96
N VAL A 128 -22.27 -6.12 -1.75
CA VAL A 128 -23.45 -6.95 -1.99
C VAL A 128 -23.33 -8.26 -1.20
N ALA A 129 -24.46 -8.81 -0.75
CA ALA A 129 -24.49 -10.15 -0.18
C ALA A 129 -24.13 -11.19 -1.23
N LYS A 130 -23.06 -11.92 -1.00
CA LYS A 130 -22.66 -13.08 -1.80
C LYS A 130 -23.19 -14.33 -1.14
N LEU A 131 -23.62 -15.31 -1.94
CA LEU A 131 -24.07 -16.60 -1.45
C LEU A 131 -23.03 -17.67 -1.79
N ASN A 132 -22.65 -18.45 -0.79
CA ASN A 132 -21.96 -19.71 -0.99
C ASN A 132 -22.95 -20.85 -1.07
N GLN A 133 -22.57 -21.89 -1.82
CA GLN A 133 -23.33 -23.10 -1.97
C GLN A 133 -22.69 -24.21 -1.11
N SER A 134 -23.52 -24.98 -0.41
CA SER A 134 -23.11 -26.18 0.31
C SER A 134 -24.14 -27.28 0.13
N LYS A 135 -23.80 -28.50 0.48
CA LYS A 135 -24.74 -29.60 0.54
C LYS A 135 -25.07 -29.91 1.98
N ILE A 136 -26.34 -29.99 2.29
CA ILE A 136 -26.85 -30.41 3.61
C ILE A 136 -27.70 -31.66 3.46
N ALA A 137 -27.69 -32.50 4.50
CA ALA A 137 -28.53 -33.70 4.54
C ALA A 137 -29.88 -33.37 5.16
N PHE A 138 -30.96 -33.68 4.44
CA PHE A 138 -32.31 -33.73 4.96
C PHE A 138 -32.76 -35.20 4.94
N GLY A 139 -32.72 -35.83 6.12
CA GLY A 139 -32.87 -37.28 6.21
C GLY A 139 -31.76 -37.98 5.41
N ASN A 140 -32.14 -38.86 4.49
CA ASN A 140 -31.20 -39.60 3.64
C ASN A 140 -30.86 -38.89 2.32
N ASN A 141 -31.37 -37.68 2.09
CA ASN A 141 -31.16 -36.94 0.84
C ASN A 141 -30.19 -35.77 1.04
N LEU A 142 -29.21 -35.65 0.12
CA LEU A 142 -28.33 -34.50 0.04
C LEU A 142 -28.99 -33.40 -0.81
N THR A 143 -29.27 -32.27 -0.18
CA THR A 143 -29.86 -31.08 -0.84
C THR A 143 -28.88 -29.94 -0.91
N THR A 144 -28.94 -29.14 -1.95
CA THR A 144 -28.15 -27.90 -2.08
C THR A 144 -28.72 -26.81 -1.18
N SER A 145 -27.88 -26.22 -0.38
CA SER A 145 -28.19 -25.06 0.44
C SER A 145 -27.36 -23.84 0.03
N TYR A 146 -27.90 -22.68 0.26
CA TYR A 146 -27.23 -21.39 0.04
C TYR A 146 -27.18 -20.62 1.34
N TYR A 147 -26.02 -20.03 1.63
CA TYR A 147 -25.83 -19.22 2.82
C TYR A 147 -24.98 -17.96 2.49
N PRO A 148 -25.19 -16.83 3.18
CA PRO A 148 -24.37 -15.64 2.97
C PRO A 148 -22.89 -15.90 3.28
N SER A 149 -22.01 -15.45 2.39
CA SER A 149 -20.57 -15.67 2.51
C SER A 149 -19.79 -14.46 3.04
N ASN A 150 -20.43 -13.29 3.10
CA ASN A 150 -19.84 -12.06 3.57
C ASN A 150 -20.84 -11.18 4.28
N ILE A 151 -20.35 -10.33 5.19
CA ILE A 151 -21.12 -9.22 5.74
C ILE A 151 -21.15 -8.12 4.67
N THR A 152 -22.35 -7.63 4.33
CA THR A 152 -22.51 -6.53 3.39
C THR A 152 -22.13 -5.21 4.05
N ASN A 153 -21.49 -4.32 3.29
CA ASN A 153 -21.25 -2.96 3.73
C ASN A 153 -21.64 -1.96 2.61
N PRO A 154 -22.87 -1.48 2.61
CA PRO A 154 -23.34 -0.51 1.62
C PRO A 154 -22.72 0.88 1.79
N ASP A 155 -22.06 1.15 2.92
CA ASP A 155 -21.46 2.45 3.24
C ASP A 155 -20.00 2.56 2.76
N LEU A 156 -19.49 1.55 2.06
CA LEU A 156 -18.15 1.60 1.46
C LEU A 156 -17.99 2.83 0.57
N LYS A 157 -16.92 3.58 0.82
CA LYS A 157 -16.56 4.83 0.15
C LYS A 157 -15.17 4.73 -0.48
N TRP A 158 -14.88 5.69 -1.35
CA TRP A 158 -13.55 5.90 -1.88
C TRP A 158 -12.54 6.12 -0.74
N GLU A 159 -11.45 5.40 -0.77
CA GLU A 159 -10.25 5.74 -0.01
C GLU A 159 -9.71 7.06 -0.58
N ARG A 160 -9.37 8.02 0.27
CA ARG A 160 -8.93 9.35 -0.14
C ARG A 160 -7.53 9.62 0.36
N THR A 161 -6.67 10.02 -0.56
CA THR A 161 -5.35 10.53 -0.22
C THR A 161 -5.30 12.01 -0.55
N GLN A 162 -5.01 12.83 0.44
CA GLN A 162 -4.69 14.24 0.29
C GLN A 162 -3.17 14.42 0.39
N GLN A 163 -2.62 15.21 -0.50
CA GLN A 163 -1.18 15.44 -0.56
C GLN A 163 -0.86 16.91 -0.77
N LEU A 164 0.02 17.43 0.07
CA LEU A 164 0.71 18.69 -0.11
C LEU A 164 2.13 18.40 -0.60
N ASN A 165 2.57 19.10 -1.62
CA ASN A 165 3.96 19.06 -2.10
C ASN A 165 4.49 20.49 -2.21
N VAL A 166 5.72 20.73 -1.73
CA VAL A 166 6.46 21.97 -1.86
C VAL A 166 7.80 21.64 -2.49
N GLY A 167 8.11 22.27 -3.62
CA GLY A 167 9.30 21.98 -4.40
C GLY A 167 10.08 23.24 -4.75
N LEU A 168 11.38 23.06 -4.90
CA LEU A 168 12.34 24.05 -5.37
C LEU A 168 13.14 23.44 -6.52
N ASP A 169 13.14 24.12 -7.67
CA ASP A 169 14.03 23.81 -8.79
C ASP A 169 15.06 24.92 -8.91
N TRP A 170 16.34 24.59 -8.88
CA TRP A 170 17.44 25.53 -8.89
C TRP A 170 18.48 25.12 -9.93
N GLY A 171 18.80 26.04 -10.84
CA GLY A 171 19.80 25.86 -11.89
C GLY A 171 20.84 26.95 -11.85
N VAL A 172 22.11 26.60 -11.84
CA VAL A 172 23.24 27.54 -11.79
C VAL A 172 24.32 27.23 -12.83
N LEU A 173 25.23 28.18 -13.04
CA LEU A 173 26.40 28.06 -13.93
C LEU A 173 25.97 27.67 -15.37
N LYS A 174 25.03 28.41 -15.93
CA LYS A 174 24.43 28.16 -17.27
C LYS A 174 23.77 26.76 -17.32
N SER A 175 23.06 26.43 -16.23
CA SER A 175 22.38 25.13 -16.03
C SER A 175 23.29 23.91 -16.02
N ARG A 176 24.61 24.10 -15.80
CA ARG A 176 25.54 22.98 -15.61
C ARG A 176 25.29 22.22 -14.34
N ILE A 177 24.70 22.87 -13.34
CA ILE A 177 24.25 22.24 -12.09
C ILE A 177 22.75 22.53 -11.97
N GLN A 178 21.96 21.48 -11.85
CA GLN A 178 20.52 21.55 -11.64
C GLN A 178 20.19 20.76 -10.38
N VAL A 179 19.46 21.40 -9.48
CA VAL A 179 19.04 20.80 -8.19
C VAL A 179 17.53 20.86 -8.10
N GLY A 180 16.91 19.77 -7.71
CA GLY A 180 15.53 19.67 -7.30
C GLY A 180 15.45 19.25 -5.83
N LEU A 181 14.63 19.94 -5.07
CA LEU A 181 14.32 19.61 -3.69
C LEU A 181 12.81 19.62 -3.52
N ASP A 182 12.24 18.50 -3.09
CA ASP A 182 10.83 18.35 -2.84
C ASP A 182 10.57 17.88 -1.41
N TYR A 183 9.60 18.48 -0.77
CA TYR A 183 9.00 18.00 0.48
C TYR A 183 7.55 17.68 0.23
N TYR A 184 7.13 16.48 0.63
CA TYR A 184 5.74 16.09 0.56
C TYR A 184 5.20 15.64 1.93
N TYR A 185 3.91 15.88 2.10
CA TYR A 185 3.12 15.41 3.22
C TYR A 185 1.80 14.87 2.67
N SER A 186 1.49 13.61 2.94
CA SER A 186 0.24 13.00 2.50
C SER A 186 -0.43 12.23 3.63
N THR A 187 -1.76 12.25 3.62
CA THR A 187 -2.59 11.41 4.49
C THR A 187 -3.60 10.67 3.65
N SER A 188 -3.65 9.35 3.82
CA SER A 188 -4.70 8.50 3.27
C SER A 188 -5.70 8.19 4.36
N ASP A 189 -6.96 8.47 4.11
CA ASP A 189 -8.08 8.32 5.03
C ASP A 189 -9.12 7.35 4.47
N GLY A 190 -9.78 6.60 5.36
CA GLY A 190 -10.75 5.60 4.95
C GLY A 190 -10.14 4.45 4.17
N LEU A 191 -8.99 3.94 4.60
CA LEU A 191 -8.34 2.79 3.99
C LEU A 191 -9.31 1.61 3.91
N LEU A 192 -9.37 0.96 2.76
CA LEU A 192 -10.23 -0.17 2.50
C LEU A 192 -9.59 -1.44 3.05
N LEU A 193 -9.97 -1.83 4.27
CA LEU A 193 -9.40 -2.95 5.00
C LEU A 193 -10.42 -4.04 5.29
N ASN A 194 -9.93 -5.28 5.35
CA ASN A 194 -10.68 -6.42 5.83
C ASN A 194 -10.42 -6.60 7.32
N VAL A 195 -11.41 -6.24 8.15
CA VAL A 195 -11.27 -6.19 9.60
C VAL A 195 -11.87 -7.47 10.21
N PRO A 196 -11.12 -8.21 11.06
CA PRO A 196 -11.65 -9.36 11.78
C PRO A 196 -12.88 -9.00 12.62
N VAL A 197 -13.86 -9.90 12.65
CA VAL A 197 -15.04 -9.76 13.51
C VAL A 197 -15.15 -10.96 14.44
N PRO A 198 -15.83 -10.81 15.61
CA PRO A 198 -16.02 -11.92 16.53
C PRO A 198 -16.71 -13.11 15.85
N ALA A 199 -16.23 -14.33 16.12
CA ALA A 199 -16.73 -15.57 15.50
C ALA A 199 -18.23 -15.82 15.72
N ILE A 200 -18.82 -15.25 16.78
CA ILE A 200 -20.26 -15.31 17.05
C ILE A 200 -21.11 -14.68 15.94
N THR A 201 -20.54 -13.82 15.11
CA THR A 201 -21.23 -13.24 13.93
C THR A 201 -21.43 -14.25 12.80
N GLY A 202 -20.73 -15.39 12.86
CA GLY A 202 -20.70 -16.39 11.79
C GLY A 202 -19.77 -16.03 10.62
N TYR A 203 -19.03 -14.92 10.72
CA TYR A 203 -18.10 -14.45 9.71
C TYR A 203 -16.71 -14.26 10.30
N SER A 204 -15.67 -14.30 9.44
CA SER A 204 -14.28 -14.07 9.85
C SER A 204 -13.90 -12.58 9.84
N SER A 205 -14.52 -11.79 8.96
CA SER A 205 -14.14 -10.40 8.74
C SER A 205 -15.22 -9.61 8.01
N ILE A 206 -15.14 -8.29 8.12
CA ILE A 206 -15.92 -7.33 7.35
C ILE A 206 -14.98 -6.41 6.56
N PHE A 207 -15.36 -6.10 5.33
CA PHE A 207 -14.65 -5.12 4.52
C PHE A 207 -15.21 -3.71 4.78
N THR A 208 -14.36 -2.77 5.19
CA THR A 208 -14.82 -1.44 5.60
C THR A 208 -13.74 -0.37 5.37
N ASN A 209 -14.19 0.89 5.28
CA ASN A 209 -13.30 2.04 5.25
C ASN A 209 -12.87 2.39 6.67
N ILE A 210 -11.66 2.00 7.03
CA ILE A 210 -11.16 2.21 8.37
C ILE A 210 -9.65 2.35 8.33
N GLY A 211 -9.15 3.26 9.15
CA GLY A 211 -7.74 3.51 9.21
C GLY A 211 -7.30 4.75 8.48
N LYS A 212 -6.21 5.29 8.97
CA LYS A 212 -5.57 6.49 8.45
C LYS A 212 -4.07 6.32 8.46
N LEU A 213 -3.45 6.71 7.34
CA LEU A 213 -2.02 6.57 7.11
C LEU A 213 -1.42 7.93 6.77
N GLU A 214 -0.28 8.23 7.37
CA GLU A 214 0.55 9.40 7.05
C GLU A 214 1.80 8.94 6.29
N ASN A 215 2.15 9.66 5.23
CA ASN A 215 3.46 9.58 4.58
C ASN A 215 4.02 10.99 4.45
N LYS A 216 5.28 11.17 4.80
CA LYS A 216 6.01 12.41 4.59
C LYS A 216 7.45 12.13 4.25
N GLY A 217 8.00 12.96 3.38
CA GLY A 217 9.36 12.74 2.93
C GLY A 217 9.99 13.94 2.28
N VAL A 218 11.28 13.79 2.06
CA VAL A 218 12.12 14.74 1.33
C VAL A 218 12.78 13.99 0.18
N GLU A 219 12.78 14.61 -0.99
CA GLU A 219 13.45 14.11 -2.19
C GLU A 219 14.42 15.17 -2.67
N PHE A 220 15.66 14.78 -2.91
CA PHE A 220 16.71 15.61 -3.46
C PHE A 220 17.24 14.95 -4.72
N ASN A 221 17.35 15.73 -5.78
CA ASN A 221 18.03 15.32 -6.99
C ASN A 221 19.02 16.40 -7.42
N ILE A 222 20.14 15.97 -7.99
CA ILE A 222 21.13 16.84 -8.59
C ILE A 222 21.62 16.25 -9.89
N THR A 223 21.62 17.09 -10.93
CA THR A 223 22.20 16.75 -12.23
C THR A 223 23.33 17.75 -12.50
N THR A 224 24.51 17.23 -12.83
CA THR A 224 25.67 18.05 -13.17
C THR A 224 26.19 17.69 -14.55
N GLN A 225 26.50 18.72 -15.36
CA GLN A 225 27.24 18.59 -16.59
C GLN A 225 28.72 18.89 -16.27
N ASN A 226 29.50 17.83 -16.04
CA ASN A 226 30.87 17.94 -15.56
C ASN A 226 31.82 18.40 -16.69
N ILE A 227 31.71 17.72 -17.83
CA ILE A 227 32.47 18.02 -19.03
C ILE A 227 31.51 18.04 -20.21
N ASP A 228 31.64 19.06 -21.05
CA ASP A 228 30.87 19.16 -22.27
C ASP A 228 31.73 19.89 -23.32
N ASN A 229 32.38 19.09 -24.16
CA ASN A 229 33.17 19.58 -25.29
C ASN A 229 32.85 18.73 -26.54
N LYS A 230 33.51 19.05 -27.68
CA LYS A 230 33.20 18.40 -28.98
C LYS A 230 33.43 16.89 -28.96
N ASP A 231 34.41 16.42 -28.21
CA ASP A 231 34.88 15.03 -28.25
C ASP A 231 34.45 14.20 -27.07
N PHE A 232 34.05 14.87 -25.97
CA PHE A 232 33.70 14.16 -24.73
C PHE A 232 32.63 14.93 -23.95
N SER A 233 31.59 14.22 -23.54
CA SER A 233 30.53 14.72 -22.65
C SER A 233 30.37 13.79 -21.47
N TRP A 234 30.39 14.38 -20.26
CA TRP A 234 30.17 13.64 -19.00
C TRP A 234 29.20 14.40 -18.11
N SER A 235 28.09 13.75 -17.81
CA SER A 235 27.10 14.19 -16.84
C SER A 235 26.98 13.22 -15.67
N THR A 236 26.60 13.73 -14.52
CA THR A 236 26.30 12.92 -13.34
C THR A 236 24.89 13.26 -12.88
N ASN A 237 24.11 12.23 -12.56
CA ASN A 237 22.82 12.36 -11.91
C ASN A 237 22.88 11.61 -10.58
N PHE A 238 22.45 12.26 -9.49
CA PHE A 238 22.33 11.65 -8.19
C PHE A 238 20.99 12.01 -7.59
N ASN A 239 20.33 11.07 -6.99
CA ASN A 239 19.10 11.28 -6.24
C ASN A 239 19.18 10.60 -4.87
N ILE A 240 18.52 11.19 -3.89
CA ILE A 240 18.33 10.62 -2.58
C ILE A 240 16.96 10.99 -2.05
N SER A 241 16.27 10.03 -1.47
CA SER A 241 14.96 10.23 -0.86
C SER A 241 14.88 9.60 0.52
N LYS A 242 14.08 10.21 1.37
CA LYS A 242 13.71 9.69 2.68
C LYS A 242 12.21 9.80 2.84
N ASN A 243 11.55 8.65 3.03
CA ASN A 243 10.14 8.58 3.38
C ASN A 243 9.98 8.16 4.85
N LYS A 244 8.98 8.71 5.53
CA LYS A 244 8.50 8.25 6.83
C LYS A 244 7.02 7.95 6.71
N ASN A 245 6.67 6.70 6.94
CA ASN A 245 5.32 6.20 7.00
C ASN A 245 4.85 6.07 8.45
N LYS A 246 3.58 6.37 8.74
CA LYS A 246 3.00 6.24 10.08
C LYS A 246 1.52 5.91 10.00
N ILE A 247 1.10 4.90 10.72
CA ILE A 247 -0.31 4.58 10.95
C ILE A 247 -0.85 5.54 12.01
N LEU A 248 -1.91 6.28 11.66
CA LEU A 248 -2.58 7.21 12.57
C LEU A 248 -3.80 6.58 13.23
N GLU A 249 -4.53 5.72 12.49
CA GLU A 249 -5.73 5.03 12.95
C GLU A 249 -5.78 3.61 12.38
N LEU A 250 -6.25 2.65 13.19
CA LEU A 250 -6.51 1.25 12.83
C LEU A 250 -7.81 0.82 13.48
N GLY A 251 -8.90 0.83 12.72
CA GLY A 251 -10.17 0.32 13.21
C GLY A 251 -10.78 1.09 14.40
N PRO A 252 -12.03 0.77 14.79
CA PRO A 252 -12.72 1.44 15.90
C PRO A 252 -12.07 1.16 17.25
N SER A 253 -11.45 -0.01 17.40
CA SER A 253 -10.77 -0.43 18.64
C SER A 253 -9.33 0.07 18.74
N GLY A 254 -8.74 0.55 17.64
CA GLY A 254 -7.30 0.83 17.56
C GLY A 254 -6.40 -0.42 17.74
N ALA A 255 -6.99 -1.61 17.76
CA ALA A 255 -6.25 -2.84 17.97
C ALA A 255 -5.24 -3.12 16.88
N SER A 256 -4.06 -3.61 17.26
CA SER A 256 -3.01 -4.02 16.35
C SER A 256 -3.47 -5.17 15.46
N MET A 257 -3.02 -5.17 14.19
CA MET A 257 -3.30 -6.23 13.22
C MET A 257 -2.04 -7.03 12.96
N ILE A 258 -2.07 -8.33 13.29
CA ILE A 258 -0.93 -9.24 13.07
C ILE A 258 -1.17 -10.02 11.79
N PHE A 259 -0.17 -10.05 10.92
CA PHE A 259 -0.15 -10.78 9.66
C PHE A 259 0.90 -11.87 9.72
N THR A 260 0.51 -13.11 9.46
CA THR A 260 1.44 -14.23 9.36
C THR A 260 1.48 -14.68 7.89
N PRO A 261 2.52 -14.29 7.13
CA PRO A 261 2.67 -14.76 5.75
C PRO A 261 2.90 -16.27 5.74
N SER A 262 2.20 -16.99 4.89
CA SER A 262 2.29 -18.45 4.77
C SER A 262 3.62 -18.97 4.21
N SER A 263 4.49 -18.10 3.67
CA SER A 263 5.64 -18.48 2.87
C SER A 263 7.03 -18.34 3.52
N PHE A 264 7.13 -17.79 4.73
CA PHE A 264 8.43 -17.54 5.39
C PHE A 264 8.40 -17.96 6.86
N GLY A 265 8.53 -19.26 7.16
CA GLY A 265 8.95 -19.77 8.47
C GLY A 265 8.32 -19.16 9.73
N GLY A 266 7.08 -18.63 9.64
CA GLY A 266 6.38 -18.04 10.78
C GLY A 266 6.75 -16.57 11.10
N MET A 267 7.52 -15.88 10.27
CA MET A 267 7.79 -14.45 10.45
C MET A 267 6.47 -13.66 10.45
N GLN A 268 6.23 -12.92 11.51
CA GLN A 268 5.02 -12.10 11.63
C GLN A 268 5.32 -10.64 11.30
N LYS A 269 4.31 -9.96 10.80
CA LYS A 269 4.29 -8.51 10.62
C LYS A 269 3.13 -7.93 11.41
N ILE A 270 3.29 -6.72 11.91
CA ILE A 270 2.26 -6.04 12.68
C ILE A 270 2.00 -4.65 12.11
N ASN A 271 0.74 -4.27 12.10
CA ASN A 271 0.32 -2.89 11.95
C ASN A 271 -0.17 -2.40 13.31
N GLU A 272 0.41 -1.31 13.79
CA GLU A 272 0.10 -0.70 15.09
C GLU A 272 0.08 0.82 14.94
N VAL A 273 -0.86 1.46 15.63
CA VAL A 273 -0.97 2.92 15.64
C VAL A 273 0.31 3.55 16.18
N GLY A 274 0.82 4.55 15.47
CA GLY A 274 2.06 5.25 15.82
C GLY A 274 3.31 4.71 15.13
N HIS A 275 3.24 3.53 14.53
CA HIS A 275 4.33 2.85 13.82
C HIS A 275 4.12 2.84 12.30
N SER A 276 5.13 2.41 11.56
CA SER A 276 5.02 2.21 10.11
C SER A 276 4.19 0.97 9.79
N VAL A 277 3.75 0.83 8.53
CA VAL A 277 3.03 -0.37 8.09
C VAL A 277 3.96 -1.56 7.99
N PHE A 278 3.41 -2.74 8.35
CA PHE A 278 4.08 -4.04 8.21
C PHE A 278 5.42 -4.18 8.93
N ASN A 279 5.56 -3.56 10.12
CA ASN A 279 6.74 -3.76 10.95
C ASN A 279 6.96 -5.25 11.23
N PHE A 280 8.23 -5.65 11.31
CA PHE A 280 8.61 -6.99 11.72
C PHE A 280 8.25 -7.18 13.20
N TYR A 281 7.57 -8.28 13.49
CA TYR A 281 7.06 -8.60 14.81
C TYR A 281 7.53 -9.99 15.23
N GLY A 282 8.20 -10.08 16.34
CA GLY A 282 8.78 -11.34 16.79
C GLY A 282 9.56 -11.19 18.09
N TYR A 283 10.32 -12.22 18.43
CA TYR A 283 11.17 -12.22 19.61
C TYR A 283 12.44 -11.40 19.38
N GLN A 284 12.81 -10.60 20.35
CA GLN A 284 14.05 -9.83 20.32
C GLN A 284 15.23 -10.77 20.62
N TYR A 285 16.13 -10.93 19.66
CA TYR A 285 17.33 -11.74 19.81
C TYR A 285 18.35 -11.05 20.69
N ASP A 286 18.92 -11.79 21.67
CA ASP A 286 19.91 -11.31 22.66
C ASP A 286 21.17 -12.16 22.70
N GLY A 287 21.52 -12.83 21.62
CA GLY A 287 22.73 -13.64 21.54
C GLY A 287 22.47 -15.15 21.57
N VAL A 288 23.47 -15.90 21.97
CA VAL A 288 23.49 -17.36 21.98
C VAL A 288 23.87 -17.81 23.38
N TYR A 289 23.22 -18.87 23.89
CA TYR A 289 23.65 -19.53 25.12
C TYR A 289 25.01 -20.23 24.88
N MET A 290 26.02 -19.83 25.64
CA MET A 290 27.36 -20.41 25.48
C MET A 290 27.56 -21.64 26.34
N SER A 291 26.80 -21.80 27.43
CA SER A 291 26.90 -22.93 28.35
C SER A 291 25.55 -23.34 28.94
N GLN A 292 25.51 -24.50 29.60
CA GLN A 292 24.31 -24.97 30.30
C GLN A 292 24.01 -24.09 31.52
N GLU A 293 25.04 -23.59 32.20
CA GLU A 293 24.88 -22.70 33.34
C GLU A 293 24.17 -21.38 32.98
N GLU A 294 24.40 -20.85 31.77
CA GLU A 294 23.69 -19.67 31.28
C GLU A 294 22.22 -19.96 31.05
N ILE A 295 21.88 -21.15 30.52
CA ILE A 295 20.51 -21.58 30.32
C ILE A 295 19.80 -21.72 31.65
N ASP A 296 20.43 -22.42 32.62
CA ASP A 296 19.87 -22.69 33.93
C ASP A 296 19.68 -21.41 34.76
N ALA A 297 20.48 -20.37 34.50
CA ALA A 297 20.36 -19.04 35.12
C ALA A 297 19.28 -18.15 34.49
N ASP A 298 18.80 -18.47 33.30
CA ASP A 298 17.79 -17.68 32.59
C ASP A 298 16.38 -18.30 32.84
N PRO A 299 15.53 -17.68 33.64
CA PRO A 299 14.19 -18.19 33.93
C PRO A 299 13.29 -18.28 32.70
N ALA A 300 13.54 -17.44 31.70
CA ALA A 300 12.75 -17.36 30.48
C ALA A 300 13.25 -18.23 29.33
N HIS A 301 14.24 -19.11 29.58
CA HIS A 301 14.72 -20.02 28.53
C HIS A 301 13.60 -20.97 28.04
N TYR A 302 13.57 -21.29 26.75
CA TYR A 302 12.64 -22.29 26.27
C TYR A 302 13.10 -23.71 26.66
N LYS A 303 12.13 -24.58 26.99
CA LYS A 303 12.36 -25.91 27.62
C LYS A 303 13.34 -26.84 26.91
N THR A 304 13.61 -26.62 25.64
CA THR A 304 14.50 -27.45 24.81
C THR A 304 15.80 -26.73 24.48
N ALA A 305 16.10 -25.60 25.12
CA ALA A 305 17.31 -24.83 24.89
C ALA A 305 18.58 -25.64 25.19
N ARG A 306 19.60 -25.47 24.37
CA ARG A 306 20.92 -26.11 24.49
C ARG A 306 22.01 -25.07 24.25
N PRO A 307 23.22 -25.30 24.77
CA PRO A 307 24.37 -24.48 24.38
C PRO A 307 24.52 -24.40 22.86
N GLY A 308 24.62 -23.19 22.32
CA GLY A 308 24.62 -22.90 20.90
C GLY A 308 23.28 -22.42 20.33
N ASP A 309 22.20 -22.53 21.10
CA ASP A 309 20.89 -22.02 20.68
C ASP A 309 20.73 -20.52 20.93
N GLY A 310 19.82 -19.88 20.18
CA GLY A 310 19.53 -18.45 20.30
C GLY A 310 18.87 -18.11 21.63
N ARG A 311 19.33 -17.03 22.25
CA ARG A 311 18.72 -16.41 23.43
C ARG A 311 17.82 -15.26 23.01
N TYR A 312 16.66 -15.15 23.66
CA TYR A 312 15.67 -14.12 23.39
C TYR A 312 15.30 -13.38 24.68
N VAL A 313 14.93 -12.11 24.54
CA VAL A 313 14.57 -11.25 25.66
C VAL A 313 13.17 -11.58 26.15
N ASP A 314 13.01 -11.81 27.45
CA ASP A 314 11.73 -11.78 28.16
C ASP A 314 11.31 -10.30 28.28
N VAL A 315 10.40 -9.87 27.39
CA VAL A 315 10.01 -8.46 27.25
C VAL A 315 9.08 -8.04 28.37
N ASN A 316 8.16 -8.92 28.76
CA ASN A 316 7.17 -8.66 29.81
C ASN A 316 7.70 -8.97 31.21
N LYS A 317 8.84 -9.66 31.34
CA LYS A 317 9.54 -10.06 32.58
C LYS A 317 8.72 -10.96 33.48
N ASP A 318 7.96 -11.88 32.89
CA ASP A 318 7.18 -12.86 33.63
C ASP A 318 7.94 -14.19 33.88
N GLY A 319 9.14 -14.34 33.35
CA GLY A 319 9.99 -15.50 33.49
C GLY A 319 9.64 -16.65 32.55
N VAL A 320 8.81 -16.42 31.52
CA VAL A 320 8.38 -17.42 30.53
C VAL A 320 8.50 -16.85 29.13
N LEU A 321 9.33 -17.44 28.27
CA LEU A 321 9.40 -17.03 26.88
C LEU A 321 8.19 -17.56 26.09
N ASP A 322 7.23 -16.68 25.80
CA ASP A 322 6.02 -17.03 25.06
C ASP A 322 5.58 -15.95 24.06
N ALA A 323 4.34 -16.04 23.56
CA ALA A 323 3.81 -15.06 22.60
C ALA A 323 3.72 -13.63 23.14
N GLY A 324 3.72 -13.46 24.47
CA GLY A 324 3.71 -12.17 25.17
C GLY A 324 5.00 -11.39 25.03
N ASP A 325 6.12 -12.07 24.68
CA ASP A 325 7.45 -11.46 24.51
C ASP A 325 7.73 -10.97 23.10
N ARG A 326 6.75 -11.13 22.21
CA ARG A 326 6.90 -10.61 20.85
C ARG A 326 6.77 -9.10 20.85
N THR A 327 7.69 -8.46 20.16
CA THR A 327 7.78 -6.99 20.06
C THR A 327 8.13 -6.56 18.64
N LEU A 328 8.20 -5.25 18.41
CA LEU A 328 8.67 -4.68 17.15
C LEU A 328 10.18 -4.89 17.04
N ILE A 329 10.62 -5.72 16.10
CA ILE A 329 12.03 -6.05 15.92
C ILE A 329 12.67 -5.35 14.72
N GLY A 330 11.89 -4.66 13.90
CA GLY A 330 12.42 -3.91 12.76
C GLY A 330 11.36 -3.19 11.94
N ASP A 331 11.81 -2.15 11.22
CA ASP A 331 11.01 -1.41 10.23
C ASP A 331 11.39 -1.89 8.83
N PRO A 332 10.42 -2.32 8.00
CA PRO A 332 10.69 -2.77 6.63
C PRO A 332 11.03 -1.62 5.67
N ASN A 333 10.78 -0.38 6.07
CA ASN A 333 11.03 0.77 5.22
C ASN A 333 12.52 1.16 5.26
N PRO A 334 13.15 1.36 4.10
CA PRO A 334 14.53 1.82 4.05
C PRO A 334 14.64 3.23 4.65
N LYS A 335 15.74 3.48 5.38
CA LYS A 335 16.00 4.82 5.97
C LYS A 335 16.25 5.86 4.88
N PHE A 336 16.89 5.45 3.78
CA PHE A 336 17.18 6.26 2.61
C PHE A 336 17.15 5.37 1.37
N ILE A 337 16.77 5.95 0.23
CA ILE A 337 16.88 5.35 -1.10
C ILE A 337 17.70 6.31 -1.92
N TRP A 338 18.73 5.84 -2.60
CA TRP A 338 19.61 6.66 -3.43
C TRP A 338 19.99 5.93 -4.71
N GLY A 339 20.32 6.68 -5.73
CA GLY A 339 20.74 6.20 -7.05
C GLY A 339 21.52 7.23 -7.86
#